data_ee336ebb394784320dd18185263ce5ab
#
_entry.id   ee336ebb394784320dd18185263ce5ab
#
_cell.length_a   1.000
_cell.length_b   1.000
_cell.length_c   1.000
_cell.angle_alpha   90.00
_cell.angle_beta   90.00
_cell.angle_gamma   90.00
#
_symmetry.space_group_name_H-M   'P 1'
#
loop_
_entity.id
_entity.type
_entity.pdbx_description
1 polymer ?
#
loop_
_entity_poly.entity_id
_entity_poly.type
_entity_poly.pdbx_seq_one_letter_code
_entity_poly.pdbx_strand_id
1 'polypeptide(L)'
;MSIVQATRTETAAECPADTLAPPPPSLAGRTRVARRRRRHVVCAVAALALVGAVVAVLASAPPATQVEAQSPLIGRPAPPIHGPTITGQPFSLAGLGGHFVVVDFFSSWCVACRQEAPQLAKFVAEHNTPGGARLVGVIFEDTVANIRGFLGPELGRYPVVVDPGGRIALDYGVDNPPEKYLVAPNGMIFEKIIGPVTAAGLDQQIAKAKAQGW
;
A
#
# COMPACT_ATOMS: atom_id res chain seq x y z
N MET A 1 70.15 24.19 69.83
CA MET A 1 70.03 25.60 70.27
C MET A 1 68.52 25.91 70.33
N SER A 2 67.94 25.64 71.52
CA SER A 2 67.46 26.65 72.50
C SER A 2 66.46 27.63 71.82
N ILE A 3 65.22 27.92 72.25
CA ILE A 3 64.67 28.20 73.59
C ILE A 3 63.14 28.28 73.38
N VAL A 4 62.31 27.55 74.12
CA VAL A 4 61.49 27.92 75.30
C VAL A 4 60.30 28.89 75.09
N GLN A 5 59.17 28.31 75.45
CA GLN A 5 58.03 28.80 76.27
C GLN A 5 57.29 30.08 75.85
N ALA A 6 55.96 30.00 75.84
CA ALA A 6 55.17 30.32 77.05
C ALA A 6 53.70 30.09 76.81
N THR A 7 53.08 29.47 77.78
CA THR A 7 51.70 29.34 78.15
C THR A 7 50.99 30.66 78.29
N ARG A 8 49.71 30.74 77.83
CA ARG A 8 48.68 31.45 78.55
C ARG A 8 47.25 30.89 78.29
N THR A 9 46.76 30.32 79.33
CA THR A 9 45.37 30.04 79.55
C THR A 9 44.59 31.32 79.65
N GLU A 10 43.48 31.42 78.93
CA GLU A 10 42.42 32.36 79.32
C GLU A 10 41.08 31.81 78.99
N THR A 11 40.33 31.61 80.00
CA THR A 11 38.96 31.19 80.15
C THR A 11 38.04 32.32 79.64
N ALA A 12 37.12 32.07 78.76
CA ALA A 12 35.97 32.93 78.64
C ALA A 12 34.74 32.26 77.95
N ALA A 13 33.75 32.04 78.74
CA ALA A 13 32.36 32.22 78.52
C ALA A 13 31.69 31.48 77.34
N GLU A 14 31.02 30.47 77.70
CA GLU A 14 29.93 29.81 77.02
C GLU A 14 28.76 30.80 76.80
N CYS A 15 28.41 31.05 75.54
CA CYS A 15 27.13 31.63 75.14
C CYS A 15 26.20 30.51 74.68
N PRO A 16 24.94 30.47 75.12
CA PRO A 16 24.01 29.42 74.75
C PRO A 16 23.64 29.54 73.25
N ALA A 17 23.72 28.44 72.54
CA ALA A 17 23.28 28.28 71.19
C ALA A 17 21.77 28.51 71.07
N ASP A 18 21.43 29.60 70.45
CA ASP A 18 20.04 29.94 70.09
C ASP A 18 19.58 28.93 69.02
N THR A 19 18.68 28.05 69.40
CA THR A 19 18.09 27.03 68.55
C THR A 19 17.07 27.72 67.66
N LEU A 20 17.53 28.28 66.51
CA LEU A 20 16.63 28.74 65.48
C LEU A 20 16.00 27.53 64.78
N ALA A 21 14.69 27.32 65.03
CA ALA A 21 13.87 26.35 64.30
C ALA A 21 13.91 26.68 62.80
N PRO A 22 14.01 25.66 61.92
CA PRO A 22 13.98 25.90 60.49
C PRO A 22 12.67 26.53 60.05
N PRO A 23 12.72 27.51 59.13
CA PRO A 23 11.51 28.16 58.64
C PRO A 23 10.54 27.16 58.00
N PRO A 24 9.23 27.32 58.15
CA PRO A 24 8.26 26.40 57.56
C PRO A 24 8.37 26.42 56.03
N PRO A 25 8.18 25.27 55.37
CA PRO A 25 8.33 25.18 53.92
C PRO A 25 7.30 26.10 53.25
N SER A 26 7.78 27.03 52.44
CA SER A 26 6.95 28.02 51.73
C SER A 26 5.94 27.31 50.81
N LEU A 27 4.65 27.63 50.98
CA LEU A 27 3.52 27.10 50.17
C LEU A 27 3.65 27.43 48.67
N ALA A 28 4.51 28.36 48.28
CA ALA A 28 4.77 28.75 46.89
C ALA A 28 5.45 27.68 46.03
N GLY A 29 6.17 26.71 46.64
CA GLY A 29 6.81 25.61 45.90
C GLY A 29 5.84 24.52 45.47
N ARG A 30 4.82 24.25 46.25
CA ARG A 30 3.84 23.19 46.00
C ARG A 30 2.96 23.45 44.77
N THR A 31 2.60 24.70 44.53
CA THR A 31 1.75 25.09 43.39
C THR A 31 2.47 25.03 42.05
N ARG A 32 3.77 25.33 42.03
CA ARG A 32 4.57 25.24 40.78
C ARG A 32 4.82 23.79 40.32
N VAL A 33 5.06 22.88 41.25
CA VAL A 33 5.26 21.43 40.93
C VAL A 33 3.94 20.81 40.45
N ALA A 34 2.82 21.12 41.09
CA ALA A 34 1.51 20.62 40.69
C ALA A 34 1.11 21.15 39.29
N ARG A 35 1.39 22.42 38.97
CA ARG A 35 1.10 23.04 37.68
C ARG A 35 1.97 22.43 36.57
N ARG A 36 3.24 22.13 36.86
CA ARG A 36 4.17 21.48 35.91
C ARG A 36 3.72 20.04 35.62
N ARG A 37 3.38 19.27 36.65
CA ARG A 37 2.85 17.88 36.50
C ARG A 37 1.56 17.87 35.69
N ARG A 38 0.64 18.79 35.93
CA ARG A 38 -0.62 18.91 35.17
C ARG A 38 -0.36 19.22 33.69
N ARG A 39 0.61 20.09 33.39
CA ARG A 39 1.02 20.38 32.01
C ARG A 39 1.55 19.11 31.30
N HIS A 40 2.43 18.35 31.95
CA HIS A 40 2.94 17.10 31.36
C HIS A 40 1.83 16.07 31.15
N VAL A 41 0.88 15.94 32.08
CA VAL A 41 -0.28 15.05 31.91
C VAL A 41 -1.15 15.49 30.73
N VAL A 42 -1.43 16.78 30.62
CA VAL A 42 -2.22 17.32 29.49
C VAL A 42 -1.51 17.09 28.15
N CYS A 43 -0.19 17.34 28.08
CA CYS A 43 0.60 17.07 26.87
C CYS A 43 0.62 15.58 26.52
N ALA A 44 0.77 14.69 27.51
CA ALA A 44 0.75 13.25 27.30
C ALA A 44 -0.61 12.74 26.79
N VAL A 45 -1.71 13.25 27.38
CA VAL A 45 -3.08 12.92 26.92
C VAL A 45 -3.31 13.44 25.50
N ALA A 46 -2.89 14.67 25.20
CA ALA A 46 -2.99 15.23 23.85
C ALA A 46 -2.18 14.44 22.82
N ALA A 47 -0.97 14.01 23.18
CA ALA A 47 -0.14 13.18 22.33
C ALA A 47 -0.77 11.80 22.08
N LEU A 48 -1.32 11.16 23.11
CA LEU A 48 -2.03 9.88 22.98
C LEU A 48 -3.30 10.02 22.13
N ALA A 49 -4.05 11.11 22.28
CA ALA A 49 -5.23 11.40 21.47
C ALA A 49 -4.85 11.61 20.00
N LEU A 50 -3.74 12.30 19.72
CA LEU A 50 -3.22 12.49 18.36
C LEU A 50 -2.80 11.16 17.73
N VAL A 51 -2.04 10.34 18.47
CA VAL A 51 -1.65 9.01 18.00
C VAL A 51 -2.88 8.14 17.74
N GLY A 52 -3.85 8.14 18.65
CA GLY A 52 -5.11 7.42 18.46
C GLY A 52 -5.89 7.89 17.23
N ALA A 53 -5.94 9.19 16.97
CA ALA A 53 -6.57 9.76 15.77
C ALA A 53 -5.83 9.33 14.49
N VAL A 54 -4.50 9.37 14.48
CA VAL A 54 -3.70 8.91 13.33
C VAL A 54 -3.90 7.42 13.08
N VAL A 55 -3.88 6.59 14.12
CA VAL A 55 -4.13 5.15 14.00
C VAL A 55 -5.55 4.89 13.48
N ALA A 56 -6.56 5.61 13.97
CA ALA A 56 -7.93 5.48 13.49
C ALA A 56 -8.06 5.86 12.00
N VAL A 57 -7.40 6.94 11.56
CA VAL A 57 -7.37 7.34 10.15
C VAL A 57 -6.67 6.29 9.28
N LEU A 58 -5.52 5.77 9.72
CA LEU A 58 -4.79 4.72 9.00
C LEU A 58 -5.58 3.39 8.97
N ALA A 59 -6.28 3.04 10.05
CA ALA A 59 -7.11 1.84 10.12
C ALA A 59 -8.40 1.94 9.29
N SER A 60 -8.90 3.16 9.05
CA SER A 60 -10.06 3.42 8.20
C SER A 60 -9.70 3.65 6.74
N ALA A 61 -8.39 3.74 6.40
CA ALA A 61 -7.97 3.80 5.03
C ALA A 61 -8.37 2.49 4.31
N PRO A 62 -9.05 2.55 3.16
CA PRO A 62 -9.35 1.34 2.39
C PRO A 62 -8.03 0.64 2.07
N PRO A 63 -8.01 -0.70 2.08
CA PRO A 63 -6.81 -1.45 1.71
C PRO A 63 -6.33 -0.97 0.33
N ALA A 64 -5.05 -0.67 0.20
CA ALA A 64 -4.40 -0.13 -1.00
C ALA A 64 -4.42 -1.10 -2.20
N THR A 65 -5.38 -2.01 -2.26
CA THR A 65 -5.43 -3.13 -3.19
C THR A 65 -6.14 -2.84 -4.50
N GLN A 66 -6.77 -1.68 -4.68
CA GLN A 66 -7.36 -1.27 -5.96
C GLN A 66 -7.45 0.26 -6.01
N VAL A 67 -6.45 0.90 -6.60
CA VAL A 67 -6.57 2.31 -6.96
C VAL A 67 -7.27 2.37 -8.32
N GLU A 68 -8.55 2.79 -8.32
CA GLU A 68 -9.22 3.21 -9.57
C GLU A 68 -8.37 4.35 -10.17
N ALA A 69 -7.62 4.05 -11.21
CA ALA A 69 -6.75 5.01 -11.84
C ALA A 69 -7.51 5.77 -12.92
N GLN A 70 -7.37 7.08 -12.93
CA GLN A 70 -7.85 7.88 -14.05
C GLN A 70 -6.97 7.57 -15.28
N SER A 71 -7.59 7.17 -16.38
CA SER A 71 -6.92 6.95 -17.66
C SER A 71 -7.70 7.65 -18.77
N PRO A 72 -7.02 8.30 -19.71
CA PRO A 72 -7.69 8.91 -20.86
C PRO A 72 -8.36 7.89 -21.77
N LEU A 73 -8.10 6.59 -21.58
CA LEU A 73 -8.71 5.49 -22.34
C LEU A 73 -10.08 5.07 -21.77
N ILE A 74 -10.44 5.46 -20.55
CA ILE A 74 -11.76 5.14 -19.99
C ILE A 74 -12.84 5.81 -20.83
N GLY A 75 -13.86 5.03 -21.21
CA GLY A 75 -14.94 5.48 -22.11
C GLY A 75 -14.54 5.52 -23.57
N ARG A 76 -13.39 4.95 -23.96
CA ARG A 76 -12.94 4.86 -25.35
C ARG A 76 -12.77 3.39 -25.78
N PRO A 77 -12.76 3.14 -27.11
CA PRO A 77 -12.40 1.82 -27.61
C PRO A 77 -11.02 1.39 -27.12
N ALA A 78 -10.90 0.14 -26.70
CA ALA A 78 -9.63 -0.43 -26.30
C ALA A 78 -8.65 -0.39 -27.49
N PRO A 79 -7.39 0.06 -27.29
CA PRO A 79 -6.37 -0.06 -28.30
C PRO A 79 -6.24 -1.51 -28.77
N PRO A 80 -5.98 -1.74 -30.07
CA PRO A 80 -5.92 -3.10 -30.60
C PRO A 80 -4.76 -3.89 -29.99
N ILE A 81 -5.06 -5.10 -29.54
CA ILE A 81 -4.04 -6.09 -29.15
C ILE A 81 -4.07 -7.20 -30.17
N HIS A 82 -2.95 -7.36 -30.89
CA HIS A 82 -2.77 -8.46 -31.84
C HIS A 82 -1.31 -8.89 -31.86
N GLY A 83 -1.09 -10.17 -32.07
CA GLY A 83 0.25 -10.74 -32.11
C GLY A 83 0.27 -12.21 -31.72
N PRO A 84 1.46 -12.81 -31.67
CA PRO A 84 1.61 -14.18 -31.20
C PRO A 84 1.45 -14.24 -29.68
N THR A 85 0.79 -15.28 -29.21
CA THR A 85 0.82 -15.65 -27.81
C THR A 85 2.12 -16.35 -27.44
N ILE A 86 2.38 -16.49 -26.16
CA ILE A 86 3.50 -17.27 -25.64
C ILE A 86 3.48 -18.75 -26.12
N THR A 87 2.31 -19.28 -26.49
CA THR A 87 2.17 -20.63 -27.06
C THR A 87 2.30 -20.66 -28.58
N GLY A 88 2.57 -19.50 -29.22
CA GLY A 88 2.74 -19.37 -30.67
C GLY A 88 1.44 -19.22 -31.45
N GLN A 89 0.28 -19.18 -30.78
CA GLN A 89 -0.99 -18.99 -31.46
C GLN A 89 -1.23 -17.52 -31.78
N PRO A 90 -1.79 -17.18 -32.95
CA PRO A 90 -2.19 -15.81 -33.23
C PRO A 90 -3.32 -15.38 -32.30
N PHE A 91 -3.27 -14.15 -31.82
CA PHE A 91 -4.27 -13.54 -30.96
C PHE A 91 -4.74 -12.20 -31.49
N SER A 92 -6.02 -11.90 -31.29
CA SER A 92 -6.61 -10.58 -31.48
C SER A 92 -7.65 -10.32 -30.41
N LEU A 93 -7.56 -9.17 -29.72
CA LEU A 93 -8.55 -8.74 -28.74
C LEU A 93 -9.95 -8.60 -29.35
N ALA A 94 -10.04 -8.17 -30.58
CA ALA A 94 -11.31 -8.06 -31.32
C ALA A 94 -12.05 -9.40 -31.43
N GLY A 95 -11.33 -10.54 -31.41
CA GLY A 95 -11.93 -11.88 -31.40
C GLY A 95 -12.67 -12.23 -30.11
N LEU A 96 -12.53 -11.43 -29.05
CA LEU A 96 -13.23 -11.58 -27.78
C LEU A 96 -14.44 -10.64 -27.63
N GLY A 97 -14.89 -10.01 -28.72
CA GLY A 97 -16.10 -9.18 -28.72
C GLY A 97 -17.31 -9.95 -28.17
N GLY A 98 -18.18 -9.27 -27.43
CA GLY A 98 -19.30 -9.86 -26.72
C GLY A 98 -18.98 -10.41 -25.33
N HIS A 99 -17.71 -10.39 -24.90
CA HIS A 99 -17.28 -10.74 -23.54
C HIS A 99 -16.75 -9.53 -22.78
N PHE A 100 -16.89 -9.55 -21.46
CA PHE A 100 -16.05 -8.74 -20.61
C PHE A 100 -14.63 -9.29 -20.66
N VAL A 101 -13.62 -8.43 -20.83
CA VAL A 101 -12.22 -8.85 -20.93
C VAL A 101 -11.41 -8.09 -19.91
N VAL A 102 -10.60 -8.82 -19.15
CA VAL A 102 -9.53 -8.28 -18.30
C VAL A 102 -8.24 -8.36 -19.09
N VAL A 103 -7.66 -7.23 -19.44
CA VAL A 103 -6.33 -7.13 -20.06
C VAL A 103 -5.34 -6.85 -18.94
N ASP A 104 -4.44 -7.79 -18.66
CA ASP A 104 -3.49 -7.76 -17.55
C ASP A 104 -2.06 -7.59 -18.08
N PHE A 105 -1.42 -6.47 -17.73
CA PHE A 105 -0.01 -6.21 -18.01
C PHE A 105 0.82 -6.67 -16.83
N PHE A 106 1.70 -7.64 -17.03
CA PHE A 106 2.44 -8.28 -15.96
C PHE A 106 3.87 -8.68 -16.37
N SER A 107 4.69 -8.97 -15.36
CA SER A 107 6.07 -9.44 -15.52
C SER A 107 6.40 -10.52 -14.50
N SER A 108 7.36 -11.38 -14.79
CA SER A 108 7.83 -12.42 -13.87
C SER A 108 8.63 -11.86 -12.70
N TRP A 109 9.30 -10.73 -12.88
CA TRP A 109 10.07 -10.04 -11.82
C TRP A 109 9.20 -9.23 -10.86
N CYS A 110 7.93 -8.97 -11.21
CA CYS A 110 7.00 -8.19 -10.42
C CYS A 110 6.48 -9.02 -9.22
N VAL A 111 6.79 -8.59 -8.00
CA VAL A 111 6.37 -9.28 -6.76
C VAL A 111 4.85 -9.29 -6.60
N ALA A 112 4.19 -8.16 -6.87
CA ALA A 112 2.74 -8.03 -6.78
C ALA A 112 2.03 -8.92 -7.81
N CYS A 113 2.59 -9.08 -9.02
CA CYS A 113 2.07 -9.99 -10.03
C CYS A 113 2.12 -11.46 -9.58
N ARG A 114 3.19 -11.84 -8.84
CA ARG A 114 3.28 -13.19 -8.25
C ARG A 114 2.24 -13.42 -7.16
N GLN A 115 1.95 -12.39 -6.37
CA GLN A 115 0.96 -12.48 -5.29
C GLN A 115 -0.46 -12.60 -5.83
N GLU A 116 -0.78 -11.95 -6.96
CA GLU A 116 -2.12 -12.02 -7.56
C GLU A 116 -2.32 -13.23 -8.49
N ALA A 117 -1.26 -13.85 -9.00
CA ALA A 117 -1.35 -14.95 -9.97
C ALA A 117 -2.34 -16.07 -9.58
N PRO A 118 -2.42 -16.53 -8.31
CA PRO A 118 -3.43 -17.51 -7.88
C PRO A 118 -4.85 -16.98 -8.00
N GLN A 119 -5.07 -15.67 -7.82
CA GLN A 119 -6.39 -15.06 -7.94
C GLN A 119 -6.82 -14.95 -9.41
N LEU A 120 -5.89 -14.64 -10.32
CA LEU A 120 -6.15 -14.64 -11.75
C LEU A 120 -6.44 -16.07 -12.26
N ALA A 121 -5.70 -17.06 -11.78
CA ALA A 121 -5.97 -18.46 -12.10
C ALA A 121 -7.38 -18.91 -11.63
N LYS A 122 -7.77 -18.47 -10.42
CA LYS A 122 -9.13 -18.70 -9.90
C LYS A 122 -10.17 -18.03 -10.78
N PHE A 123 -9.99 -16.75 -11.12
CA PHE A 123 -10.89 -16.00 -12.01
C PHE A 123 -11.08 -16.72 -13.35
N VAL A 124 -9.99 -17.16 -13.99
CA VAL A 124 -10.05 -17.92 -15.25
C VAL A 124 -10.86 -19.20 -15.10
N ALA A 125 -10.66 -19.95 -14.02
CA ALA A 125 -11.37 -21.19 -13.75
C ALA A 125 -12.89 -20.95 -13.57
N GLU A 126 -13.27 -19.91 -12.83
CA GLU A 126 -14.67 -19.54 -12.56
C GLU A 126 -15.40 -19.03 -13.82
N HIS A 127 -14.65 -18.39 -14.73
CA HIS A 127 -15.20 -17.84 -15.97
C HIS A 127 -15.02 -18.74 -17.20
N ASN A 128 -14.55 -19.98 -17.04
CA ASN A 128 -14.43 -20.94 -18.15
C ASN A 128 -15.78 -21.50 -18.58
N THR A 129 -16.71 -20.61 -18.92
CA THR A 129 -18.08 -20.91 -19.33
C THR A 129 -18.46 -20.14 -20.57
N PRO A 130 -19.43 -20.58 -21.38
CA PRO A 130 -19.98 -19.77 -22.45
C PRO A 130 -20.52 -18.44 -21.91
N GLY A 131 -20.03 -17.30 -22.46
CA GLY A 131 -20.43 -15.96 -22.00
C GLY A 131 -19.71 -15.49 -20.74
N GLY A 132 -18.82 -16.26 -20.13
CA GLY A 132 -17.97 -15.81 -19.03
C GLY A 132 -17.01 -14.72 -19.44
N ALA A 133 -16.47 -13.98 -18.47
CA ALA A 133 -15.41 -13.02 -18.72
C ALA A 133 -14.12 -13.69 -19.21
N ARG A 134 -13.25 -12.96 -19.86
CA ARG A 134 -11.98 -13.46 -20.39
C ARG A 134 -10.80 -12.73 -19.74
N LEU A 135 -9.72 -13.45 -19.53
CA LEU A 135 -8.43 -12.88 -19.13
C LEU A 135 -7.47 -12.92 -20.32
N VAL A 136 -6.75 -11.85 -20.55
CA VAL A 136 -5.67 -11.75 -21.54
C VAL A 136 -4.46 -11.17 -20.83
N GLY A 137 -3.36 -11.88 -20.80
CA GLY A 137 -2.08 -11.34 -20.33
C GLY A 137 -1.33 -10.65 -21.47
N VAL A 138 -0.63 -9.58 -21.13
CA VAL A 138 0.35 -8.92 -22.02
C VAL A 138 1.67 -8.85 -21.27
N ILE A 139 2.73 -9.34 -21.91
CA ILE A 139 4.07 -9.35 -21.29
C ILE A 139 4.62 -7.93 -21.27
N PHE A 140 4.92 -7.42 -20.08
CA PHE A 140 5.52 -6.10 -19.88
C PHE A 140 7.02 -6.24 -19.56
N GLU A 141 7.89 -5.74 -20.43
CA GLU A 141 9.35 -5.67 -20.23
C GLU A 141 9.98 -6.97 -19.68
N ASP A 142 9.60 -8.11 -20.25
CA ASP A 142 10.10 -9.42 -19.82
C ASP A 142 10.28 -10.38 -21.00
N THR A 143 10.97 -11.49 -20.75
CA THR A 143 11.23 -12.50 -21.75
C THR A 143 10.20 -13.63 -21.73
N VAL A 144 9.95 -14.21 -22.88
CA VAL A 144 9.08 -15.40 -23.02
C VAL A 144 9.55 -16.54 -22.11
N ALA A 145 10.87 -16.73 -21.95
CA ALA A 145 11.43 -17.80 -21.11
C ALA A 145 11.09 -17.59 -19.63
N ASN A 146 11.26 -16.38 -19.12
CA ASN A 146 10.94 -16.02 -17.73
C ASN A 146 9.44 -16.17 -17.45
N ILE A 147 8.60 -15.67 -18.37
CA ILE A 147 7.13 -15.77 -18.23
C ILE A 147 6.66 -17.22 -18.28
N ARG A 148 7.26 -18.09 -19.10
CA ARG A 148 6.95 -19.53 -19.09
C ARG A 148 7.24 -20.16 -17.72
N GLY A 149 8.38 -19.83 -17.13
CA GLY A 149 8.73 -20.27 -15.77
C GLY A 149 7.79 -19.72 -14.71
N PHE A 150 7.38 -18.47 -14.84
CA PHE A 150 6.43 -17.82 -13.93
C PHE A 150 5.04 -18.46 -13.98
N LEU A 151 4.49 -18.69 -15.17
CA LEU A 151 3.15 -19.26 -15.36
C LEU A 151 3.09 -20.73 -14.96
N GLY A 152 4.17 -21.50 -15.16
CA GLY A 152 4.21 -22.91 -14.79
C GLY A 152 2.97 -23.69 -15.27
N PRO A 153 2.17 -24.27 -14.36
CA PRO A 153 0.97 -25.05 -14.70
C PRO A 153 -0.17 -24.21 -15.29
N GLU A 154 -0.14 -22.91 -15.15
CA GLU A 154 -1.15 -22.00 -15.71
C GLU A 154 -0.90 -21.63 -17.17
N LEU A 155 0.25 -22.08 -17.71
CA LEU A 155 0.63 -21.85 -19.12
C LEU A 155 -0.43 -22.41 -20.07
N GLY A 156 -0.98 -21.54 -20.94
CA GLY A 156 -1.98 -21.92 -21.93
C GLY A 156 -3.44 -21.95 -21.42
N ARG A 157 -3.69 -21.67 -20.16
CA ARG A 157 -5.07 -21.55 -19.64
C ARG A 157 -5.81 -20.31 -20.12
N TYR A 158 -5.05 -19.27 -20.44
CA TYR A 158 -5.53 -18.03 -21.05
C TYR A 158 -4.47 -17.50 -22.02
N PRO A 159 -4.85 -16.68 -23.01
CA PRO A 159 -3.89 -16.13 -23.94
C PRO A 159 -2.96 -15.13 -23.22
N VAL A 160 -1.65 -15.29 -23.46
CA VAL A 160 -0.62 -14.35 -23.01
C VAL A 160 0.11 -13.87 -24.26
N VAL A 161 -0.08 -12.59 -24.59
CA VAL A 161 0.43 -11.96 -25.80
C VAL A 161 1.85 -11.48 -25.56
N VAL A 162 2.73 -11.76 -26.53
CA VAL A 162 4.09 -11.25 -26.53
C VAL A 162 4.08 -9.85 -27.13
N ASP A 163 4.63 -8.87 -26.38
CA ASP A 163 4.72 -7.47 -26.79
C ASP A 163 6.19 -7.05 -27.04
N PRO A 164 6.78 -7.44 -28.17
CA PRO A 164 8.17 -7.12 -28.47
C PRO A 164 8.32 -5.61 -28.70
N GLY A 165 9.12 -4.97 -27.85
CA GLY A 165 9.34 -3.52 -27.88
C GLY A 165 8.29 -2.70 -27.15
N GLY A 166 7.35 -3.32 -26.40
CA GLY A 166 6.44 -2.65 -25.49
C GLY A 166 5.39 -1.76 -26.18
N ARG A 167 5.05 -2.04 -27.44
CA ARG A 167 4.13 -1.20 -28.20
C ARG A 167 2.72 -1.25 -27.67
N ILE A 168 2.24 -2.44 -27.29
CA ILE A 168 0.90 -2.59 -26.71
C ILE A 168 0.84 -1.88 -25.35
N ALA A 169 1.85 -2.09 -24.50
CA ALA A 169 1.95 -1.41 -23.21
C ALA A 169 1.96 0.12 -23.36
N LEU A 170 2.70 0.64 -24.34
CA LEU A 170 2.73 2.08 -24.64
C LEU A 170 1.35 2.60 -25.07
N ASP A 171 0.67 1.90 -25.98
CA ASP A 171 -0.67 2.29 -26.47
C ASP A 171 -1.72 2.30 -25.35
N TYR A 172 -1.53 1.49 -24.28
CA TYR A 172 -2.35 1.48 -23.07
C TYR A 172 -1.87 2.46 -22.01
N GLY A 173 -0.69 3.07 -22.17
CA GLY A 173 -0.10 3.96 -21.16
C GLY A 173 0.18 3.21 -19.85
N VAL A 174 0.80 2.04 -19.96
CA VAL A 174 1.23 1.22 -18.82
C VAL A 174 2.62 1.67 -18.39
N ASP A 175 2.75 2.03 -17.12
CA ASP A 175 4.01 2.50 -16.55
C ASP A 175 4.69 1.43 -15.70
N ASN A 176 3.90 0.65 -14.94
CA ASN A 176 4.48 -0.30 -13.99
C ASN A 176 3.50 -1.44 -13.67
N PRO A 177 3.89 -2.72 -13.86
CA PRO A 177 3.04 -3.87 -13.58
C PRO A 177 2.81 -4.07 -12.07
N PRO A 178 1.66 -4.64 -11.63
CA PRO A 178 0.57 -5.05 -12.50
C PRO A 178 -0.41 -3.92 -12.77
N GLU A 179 -0.79 -3.72 -14.02
CA GLU A 179 -1.86 -2.83 -14.43
C GLU A 179 -2.89 -3.59 -15.27
N LYS A 180 -4.18 -3.31 -15.04
CA LYS A 180 -5.27 -3.96 -15.77
C LYS A 180 -6.19 -2.94 -16.40
N TYR A 181 -6.71 -3.31 -17.57
CA TYR A 181 -7.79 -2.61 -18.23
C TYR A 181 -8.97 -3.55 -18.36
N LEU A 182 -10.13 -3.07 -17.92
CA LEU A 182 -11.37 -3.81 -18.02
C LEU A 182 -12.15 -3.32 -19.25
N VAL A 183 -12.38 -4.23 -20.19
CA VAL A 183 -13.03 -3.99 -21.47
C VAL A 183 -14.42 -4.60 -21.45
N ALA A 184 -15.42 -3.80 -21.81
CA ALA A 184 -16.81 -4.22 -21.93
C ALA A 184 -17.06 -5.03 -23.22
N PRO A 185 -18.19 -5.76 -23.33
CA PRO A 185 -18.54 -6.55 -24.52
C PRO A 185 -18.57 -5.77 -25.84
N ASN A 186 -18.80 -4.45 -25.77
CA ASN A 186 -18.79 -3.54 -26.91
C ASN A 186 -17.38 -3.07 -27.30
N GLY A 187 -16.33 -3.53 -26.62
CA GLY A 187 -14.95 -3.16 -26.88
C GLY A 187 -14.48 -1.85 -26.22
N MET A 188 -15.33 -1.21 -25.41
CA MET A 188 -14.96 0.02 -24.71
C MET A 188 -14.27 -0.28 -23.38
N ILE A 189 -13.25 0.49 -23.01
CA ILE A 189 -12.64 0.41 -21.68
C ILE A 189 -13.55 1.11 -20.67
N PHE A 190 -13.93 0.41 -19.61
CA PHE A 190 -14.73 1.00 -18.54
C PHE A 190 -13.96 1.25 -17.25
N GLU A 191 -12.78 0.64 -17.09
CA GLU A 191 -11.97 0.81 -15.87
C GLU A 191 -10.49 0.52 -16.12
N LYS A 192 -9.60 1.22 -15.38
CA LYS A 192 -8.18 0.91 -15.21
C LYS A 192 -7.92 0.59 -13.74
N ILE A 193 -7.23 -0.49 -13.46
CA ILE A 193 -6.82 -0.90 -12.11
C ILE A 193 -5.30 -0.93 -12.04
N ILE A 194 -4.72 -0.24 -11.07
CA ILE A 194 -3.28 -0.29 -10.76
C ILE A 194 -3.10 -1.15 -9.50
N GLY A 195 -2.15 -2.07 -9.56
CA GLY A 195 -1.85 -2.96 -8.45
C GLY A 195 -2.55 -4.31 -8.51
N PRO A 196 -2.33 -5.17 -7.50
CA PRO A 196 -2.83 -6.55 -7.47
C PRO A 196 -4.34 -6.59 -7.24
N VAL A 197 -4.99 -7.60 -7.81
CA VAL A 197 -6.44 -7.83 -7.72
C VAL A 197 -6.76 -9.19 -7.11
N THR A 198 -8.01 -9.36 -6.69
CA THR A 198 -8.59 -10.65 -6.34
C THR A 198 -9.63 -11.07 -7.38
N ALA A 199 -9.91 -12.36 -7.50
CA ALA A 199 -10.98 -12.86 -8.37
C ALA A 199 -12.32 -12.18 -8.05
N ALA A 200 -12.70 -12.16 -6.77
CA ALA A 200 -13.92 -11.50 -6.31
C ALA A 200 -13.95 -9.99 -6.60
N GLY A 201 -12.78 -9.31 -6.53
CA GLY A 201 -12.67 -7.88 -6.89
C GLY A 201 -12.96 -7.64 -8.37
N LEU A 202 -12.41 -8.47 -9.25
CA LEU A 202 -12.71 -8.40 -10.69
C LEU A 202 -14.20 -8.65 -10.97
N ASP A 203 -14.80 -9.63 -10.28
CA ASP A 203 -16.24 -9.92 -10.41
C ASP A 203 -17.11 -8.73 -9.97
N GLN A 204 -16.73 -8.07 -8.88
CA GLN A 204 -17.43 -6.87 -8.41
C GLN A 204 -17.38 -5.74 -9.44
N GLN A 205 -16.24 -5.50 -10.07
CA GLN A 205 -16.11 -4.46 -11.10
C GLN A 205 -16.92 -4.81 -12.34
N ILE A 206 -16.91 -6.07 -12.78
CA ILE A 206 -17.73 -6.53 -13.90
C ILE A 206 -19.23 -6.40 -13.57
N ALA A 207 -19.63 -6.74 -12.34
CA ALA A 207 -21.03 -6.60 -11.91
C ALA A 207 -21.46 -5.14 -11.87
N LYS A 208 -20.60 -4.24 -11.38
CA LYS A 208 -20.80 -2.79 -11.40
C LYS A 208 -20.97 -2.28 -12.83
N ALA A 209 -20.10 -2.71 -13.75
CA ALA A 209 -20.19 -2.33 -15.16
C ALA A 209 -21.51 -2.77 -15.80
N LYS A 210 -21.92 -4.03 -15.56
CA LYS A 210 -23.22 -4.55 -16.04
C LYS A 210 -24.40 -3.72 -15.52
N ALA A 211 -24.37 -3.34 -14.24
CA ALA A 211 -25.41 -2.50 -13.64
C ALA A 211 -25.44 -1.07 -14.22
N GLN A 212 -24.33 -0.61 -14.77
CA GLN A 212 -24.19 0.70 -15.44
C GLN A 212 -24.51 0.64 -16.95
N GLY A 213 -24.83 -0.55 -17.52
CA GLY A 213 -25.21 -0.72 -18.92
C GLY A 213 -24.02 -0.84 -19.90
N TRP A 214 -22.83 -1.20 -19.39
CA TRP A 214 -21.67 -1.51 -20.24
C TRP A 214 -21.83 -2.82 -21.01
#